data_436da20ac582e514b3c679a14f598464
#
_entry.id   436da20ac582e514b3c679a14f598464
#
_cell.length_a   1.000
_cell.length_b   1.000
_cell.length_c   1.000
_cell.angle_alpha   90.00
_cell.angle_beta   90.00
_cell.angle_gamma   90.00
#
_symmetry.space_group_name_H-M   'P 1'
#
loop_
_entity.id
_entity.type
_entity.pdbx_description
1 polymer ?
#
loop_
_entity_poly.entity_id
_entity_poly.type
_entity_poly.pdbx_seq_one_letter_code
_entity_poly.pdbx_strand_id
1 'polypeptide(L)'
;MKLWTWKRENLPSLSHAFRTAFAATISILLGRLIGLPEAYWAAIATVVVMQSPLGTTVPLAIERIVASALGASIGAMESIYFGANLFVFALAMLLLGLISFVLRLEKVGYSYACITLAIIVMIPRAETPWIAAAHRFAEVSLGILTALAVVAVWREEQRLFENTTAN
;
A
#
# COMPACT_ATOMS: atom_id res chain seq x y z
N MET A 1 -31.61 16.55 5.23
CA MET A 1 -30.17 16.31 4.96
C MET A 1 -29.59 15.54 6.13
N LYS A 2 -29.46 14.19 6.05
CA LYS A 2 -28.83 13.39 7.11
C LYS A 2 -27.33 13.39 6.84
N LEU A 3 -26.61 14.34 7.41
CA LEU A 3 -25.19 14.56 7.13
C LEU A 3 -24.27 13.55 7.79
N TRP A 4 -24.70 12.75 8.78
CA TRP A 4 -23.86 11.78 9.46
C TRP A 4 -24.69 10.71 10.17
N THR A 5 -24.64 9.47 9.70
CA THR A 5 -25.17 8.32 10.43
C THR A 5 -23.99 7.49 10.95
N TRP A 6 -23.75 7.53 12.25
CA TRP A 6 -22.82 6.64 12.93
C TRP A 6 -23.40 5.22 12.89
N LYS A 7 -22.98 4.42 11.90
CA LYS A 7 -23.25 2.99 11.94
C LYS A 7 -22.19 2.34 12.82
N ARG A 8 -22.60 1.74 13.93
CA ARG A 8 -21.71 0.99 14.85
C ARG A 8 -20.99 -0.17 14.15
N GLU A 9 -21.50 -0.64 13.05
CA GLU A 9 -20.93 -1.72 12.23
C GLU A 9 -19.55 -1.39 11.62
N ASN A 10 -19.21 -0.10 11.51
CA ASN A 10 -17.93 0.35 10.92
C ASN A 10 -16.89 0.80 11.97
N LEU A 11 -17.13 0.59 13.24
CA LEU A 11 -16.17 0.94 14.26
C LEU A 11 -15.05 -0.12 14.31
N PRO A 12 -13.77 0.27 14.35
CA PRO A 12 -12.68 -0.67 14.48
C PRO A 12 -12.81 -1.41 15.83
N SER A 13 -12.76 -2.73 15.82
CA SER A 13 -12.70 -3.52 17.05
C SER A 13 -11.33 -3.32 17.71
N LEU A 14 -11.28 -3.48 19.04
CA LEU A 14 -10.02 -3.37 19.79
C LEU A 14 -8.97 -4.38 19.27
N SER A 15 -9.41 -5.59 18.92
CA SER A 15 -8.59 -6.63 18.30
C SER A 15 -8.02 -6.19 16.92
N HIS A 16 -8.85 -5.55 16.08
CA HIS A 16 -8.40 -5.02 14.81
C HIS A 16 -7.36 -3.91 15.00
N ALA A 17 -7.58 -2.99 15.94
CA ALA A 17 -6.64 -1.91 16.23
C ALA A 17 -5.28 -2.47 16.73
N PHE A 18 -5.30 -3.42 17.65
CA PHE A 18 -4.08 -4.07 18.15
C PHE A 18 -3.31 -4.80 17.03
N ARG A 19 -4.01 -5.58 16.22
CA ARG A 19 -3.42 -6.31 15.08
C ARG A 19 -2.79 -5.37 14.07
N THR A 20 -3.46 -4.27 13.75
CA THR A 20 -2.96 -3.26 12.80
C THR A 20 -1.72 -2.55 13.34
N ALA A 21 -1.75 -2.14 14.61
CA ALA A 21 -0.59 -1.52 15.27
C ALA A 21 0.61 -2.46 15.32
N PHE A 22 0.39 -3.73 15.68
CA PHE A 22 1.42 -4.75 15.70
C PHE A 22 2.05 -4.99 14.33
N ALA A 23 1.22 -5.19 13.30
CA ALA A 23 1.67 -5.39 11.93
C ALA A 23 2.46 -4.19 11.40
N ALA A 24 1.98 -2.96 11.64
CA ALA A 24 2.67 -1.73 11.23
C ALA A 24 4.02 -1.56 11.92
N THR A 25 4.10 -1.88 13.21
CA THR A 25 5.36 -1.82 13.96
C THR A 25 6.38 -2.82 13.44
N ILE A 26 5.96 -4.06 13.18
CA ILE A 26 6.83 -5.09 12.59
C ILE A 26 7.32 -4.65 11.20
N SER A 27 6.47 -4.09 10.36
CA SER A 27 6.88 -3.67 9.02
C SER A 27 7.94 -2.55 9.04
N ILE A 28 7.84 -1.59 9.98
CA ILE A 28 8.89 -0.58 10.18
C ILE A 28 10.19 -1.23 10.65
N LEU A 29 10.09 -2.13 11.62
CA LEU A 29 11.27 -2.81 12.18
C LEU A 29 12.00 -3.60 11.09
N LEU A 30 11.28 -4.39 10.31
CA LEU A 30 11.83 -5.14 9.18
C LEU A 30 12.44 -4.20 8.14
N GLY A 31 11.77 -3.12 7.77
CA GLY A 31 12.29 -2.13 6.82
C GLY A 31 13.61 -1.50 7.29
N ARG A 32 13.71 -1.18 8.59
CA ARG A 32 14.95 -0.66 9.18
C ARG A 32 16.07 -1.70 9.22
N LEU A 33 15.75 -2.96 9.53
CA LEU A 33 16.73 -4.05 9.58
C LEU A 33 17.34 -4.35 8.20
N ILE A 34 16.55 -4.18 7.12
CA ILE A 34 17.05 -4.36 5.74
C ILE A 34 17.69 -3.06 5.20
N GLY A 35 17.70 -1.99 5.96
CA GLY A 35 18.32 -0.72 5.58
C GLY A 35 17.50 0.12 4.60
N LEU A 36 16.18 -0.05 4.54
CA LEU A 36 15.32 0.80 3.71
C LEU A 36 15.27 2.23 4.25
N PRO A 37 15.51 3.25 3.41
CA PRO A 37 15.68 4.63 3.86
C PRO A 37 14.40 5.24 4.45
N GLU A 38 13.24 4.86 3.91
CA GLU A 38 11.94 5.40 4.29
C GLU A 38 10.99 4.30 4.82
N ALA A 39 11.48 3.46 5.74
CA ALA A 39 10.74 2.29 6.27
C ALA A 39 9.32 2.60 6.79
N TYR A 40 8.98 3.86 7.10
CA TYR A 40 7.63 4.27 7.49
C TYR A 40 6.58 4.05 6.38
N TRP A 41 7.00 4.01 5.12
CA TRP A 41 6.09 3.69 4.03
C TRP A 41 5.63 2.24 4.03
N ALA A 42 6.46 1.34 4.52
CA ALA A 42 6.04 -0.05 4.74
C ALA A 42 4.89 -0.09 5.77
N ALA A 43 4.96 0.69 6.85
CA ALA A 43 3.87 0.79 7.82
C ALA A 43 2.59 1.35 7.20
N ILE A 44 2.69 2.41 6.39
CA ILE A 44 1.53 2.98 5.69
C ILE A 44 0.88 1.93 4.79
N ALA A 45 1.67 1.22 3.99
CA ALA A 45 1.17 0.14 3.14
C ALA A 45 0.50 -0.97 3.97
N THR A 46 1.09 -1.36 5.10
CA THR A 46 0.53 -2.35 6.04
C THR A 46 -0.83 -1.89 6.56
N VAL A 47 -0.92 -0.67 7.10
CA VAL A 47 -2.19 -0.13 7.66
C VAL A 47 -3.29 -0.15 6.62
N VAL A 48 -3.01 0.26 5.40
CA VAL A 48 -4.03 0.33 4.35
C VAL A 48 -4.47 -1.08 3.90
N VAL A 49 -3.58 -2.06 3.84
CA VAL A 49 -3.95 -3.46 3.55
C VAL A 49 -4.80 -4.05 4.67
N MET A 50 -4.47 -3.74 5.93
CA MET A 50 -5.20 -4.22 7.11
C MET A 50 -6.63 -3.67 7.22
N GLN A 51 -6.98 -2.60 6.52
CA GLN A 51 -8.34 -2.05 6.47
C GLN A 51 -9.30 -2.89 5.61
N SER A 52 -8.78 -3.76 4.76
CA SER A 52 -9.59 -4.55 3.84
C SER A 52 -10.17 -5.80 4.52
N PRO A 53 -11.38 -6.25 4.15
CA PRO A 53 -11.94 -7.51 4.62
C PRO A 53 -11.01 -8.68 4.28
N LEU A 54 -10.91 -9.67 5.17
CA LEU A 54 -9.98 -10.81 5.06
C LEU A 54 -10.09 -11.59 3.73
N GLY A 55 -11.29 -11.62 3.12
CA GLY A 55 -11.53 -12.34 1.87
C GLY A 55 -10.98 -11.65 0.60
N THR A 56 -10.79 -10.33 0.66
CA THR A 56 -10.32 -9.51 -0.47
C THR A 56 -8.86 -9.09 -0.36
N THR A 57 -8.18 -9.48 0.72
CA THR A 57 -6.83 -9.00 1.07
C THR A 57 -5.77 -9.41 0.03
N VAL A 58 -5.82 -10.65 -0.49
CA VAL A 58 -4.79 -11.12 -1.44
C VAL A 58 -4.92 -10.47 -2.82
N PRO A 59 -6.10 -10.45 -3.48
CA PRO A 59 -6.27 -9.74 -4.75
C PRO A 59 -5.86 -8.27 -4.65
N LEU A 60 -6.31 -7.59 -3.59
CA LEU A 60 -5.98 -6.19 -3.33
C LEU A 60 -4.47 -5.96 -3.11
N ALA A 61 -3.79 -6.90 -2.44
CA ALA A 61 -2.35 -6.87 -2.23
C ALA A 61 -1.59 -6.94 -3.56
N ILE A 62 -1.97 -7.86 -4.44
CA ILE A 62 -1.38 -8.00 -5.78
C ILE A 62 -1.60 -6.73 -6.60
N GLU A 63 -2.83 -6.22 -6.61
CA GLU A 63 -3.18 -5.00 -7.32
C GLU A 63 -2.34 -3.80 -6.85
N ARG A 64 -2.09 -3.68 -5.55
CA ARG A 64 -1.26 -2.63 -4.98
C ARG A 64 0.21 -2.75 -5.35
N ILE A 65 0.76 -3.97 -5.39
CA ILE A 65 2.13 -4.21 -5.86
C ILE A 65 2.26 -3.76 -7.32
N VAL A 66 1.33 -4.17 -8.18
CA VAL A 66 1.32 -3.78 -9.60
C VAL A 66 1.16 -2.27 -9.74
N ALA A 67 0.22 -1.66 -9.04
CA ALA A 67 -0.02 -0.22 -9.07
C ALA A 67 1.22 0.58 -8.61
N SER A 68 1.87 0.13 -7.52
CA SER A 68 3.10 0.76 -7.03
C SER A 68 4.25 0.64 -8.03
N ALA A 69 4.40 -0.52 -8.69
CA ALA A 69 5.40 -0.70 -9.74
C ALA A 69 5.18 0.22 -10.93
N LEU A 70 3.93 0.35 -11.40
CA LEU A 70 3.56 1.26 -12.50
C LEU A 70 3.83 2.72 -12.14
N GLY A 71 3.35 3.17 -10.97
CA GLY A 71 3.56 4.53 -10.50
C GLY A 71 5.04 4.86 -10.30
N ALA A 72 5.82 3.91 -9.76
CA ALA A 72 7.26 4.04 -9.55
C ALA A 72 8.03 4.15 -10.87
N SER A 73 7.71 3.29 -11.84
CA SER A 73 8.37 3.28 -13.15
C SER A 73 8.11 4.55 -13.94
N ILE A 74 6.85 4.98 -14.03
CA ILE A 74 6.47 6.20 -14.76
C ILE A 74 7.02 7.43 -14.03
N GLY A 75 6.96 7.48 -12.70
CA GLY A 75 7.50 8.58 -11.91
C GLY A 75 9.02 8.71 -12.04
N ALA A 76 9.77 7.60 -12.08
CA ALA A 76 11.20 7.63 -12.32
C ALA A 76 11.53 8.14 -13.72
N MET A 77 10.82 7.68 -14.74
CA MET A 77 11.00 8.16 -16.11
C MET A 77 10.71 9.67 -16.21
N GLU A 78 9.60 10.11 -15.65
CA GLU A 78 9.24 11.53 -15.64
C GLU A 78 10.34 12.37 -14.95
N SER A 79 10.77 11.96 -13.77
CA SER A 79 11.81 12.69 -13.01
C SER A 79 13.12 12.81 -13.77
N ILE A 80 13.51 11.78 -14.55
CA ILE A 80 14.78 11.79 -15.31
C ILE A 80 14.70 12.69 -16.52
N TYR A 81 13.62 12.62 -17.29
CA TYR A 81 13.54 13.29 -18.59
C TYR A 81 12.94 14.70 -18.51
N PHE A 82 12.06 14.96 -17.57
CA PHE A 82 11.29 16.20 -17.50
C PHE A 82 11.39 16.93 -16.16
N GLY A 83 11.94 16.29 -15.12
CA GLY A 83 11.97 16.84 -13.77
C GLY A 83 10.56 17.03 -13.20
N ALA A 84 10.44 17.89 -12.17
CA ALA A 84 9.16 18.17 -11.52
C ALA A 84 8.31 19.18 -12.34
N ASN A 85 7.91 18.80 -13.55
CA ASN A 85 7.07 19.63 -14.41
C ASN A 85 5.59 19.28 -14.21
N LEU A 86 4.80 20.24 -13.74
CA LEU A 86 3.38 20.04 -13.41
C LEU A 86 2.53 19.59 -14.61
N PHE A 87 2.84 20.05 -15.81
CA PHE A 87 2.11 19.65 -17.02
C PHE A 87 2.41 18.18 -17.37
N VAL A 88 3.67 17.78 -17.31
CA VAL A 88 4.09 16.39 -17.57
C VAL A 88 3.53 15.47 -16.50
N PHE A 89 3.53 15.90 -15.22
CA PHE A 89 2.91 15.20 -14.13
C PHE A 89 1.42 14.92 -14.37
N ALA A 90 0.66 15.93 -14.84
CA ALA A 90 -0.75 15.74 -15.18
C ALA A 90 -0.95 14.73 -16.32
N LEU A 91 -0.08 14.76 -17.34
CA LEU A 91 -0.11 13.78 -18.43
C LEU A 91 0.25 12.37 -17.95
N ALA A 92 1.23 12.24 -17.05
CA ALA A 92 1.62 10.96 -16.45
C ALA A 92 0.49 10.37 -15.62
N MET A 93 -0.25 11.18 -14.86
CA MET A 93 -1.45 10.74 -14.15
C MET A 93 -2.55 10.25 -15.09
N LEU A 94 -2.78 10.95 -16.22
CA LEU A 94 -3.73 10.50 -17.23
C LEU A 94 -3.29 9.19 -17.89
N LEU A 95 -2.00 9.06 -18.19
CA LEU A 95 -1.41 7.83 -18.72
C LEU A 95 -1.60 6.66 -17.76
N LEU A 96 -1.34 6.86 -16.47
CA LEU A 96 -1.61 5.86 -15.42
C LEU A 96 -3.09 5.47 -15.37
N GLY A 97 -4.00 6.44 -15.53
CA GLY A 97 -5.42 6.17 -15.61
C GLY A 97 -5.80 5.29 -16.79
N LEU A 98 -5.21 5.56 -17.97
CA LEU A 98 -5.44 4.77 -19.18
C LEU A 98 -4.88 3.35 -19.02
N ILE A 99 -3.66 3.21 -18.50
CA ILE A 99 -3.04 1.90 -18.24
C ILE A 99 -3.88 1.11 -17.21
N SER A 100 -4.31 1.76 -16.13
CA SER A 100 -5.16 1.14 -15.11
C SER A 100 -6.49 0.67 -15.68
N PHE A 101 -7.08 1.43 -16.59
CA PHE A 101 -8.30 1.04 -17.30
C PHE A 101 -8.09 -0.20 -18.17
N VAL A 102 -7.00 -0.25 -18.95
CA VAL A 102 -6.65 -1.40 -19.80
C VAL A 102 -6.37 -2.66 -18.97
N LEU A 103 -5.65 -2.50 -17.85
CA LEU A 103 -5.33 -3.58 -16.91
C LEU A 103 -6.49 -3.95 -16.00
N ARG A 104 -7.62 -3.24 -16.07
CA ARG A 104 -8.81 -3.44 -15.23
C ARG A 104 -8.51 -3.35 -13.73
N LEU A 105 -7.58 -2.45 -13.35
CA LEU A 105 -7.32 -2.16 -11.96
C LEU A 105 -8.52 -1.43 -11.35
N GLU A 106 -8.81 -1.69 -10.09
CA GLU A 106 -9.85 -0.96 -9.36
C GLU A 106 -9.44 0.52 -9.16
N LYS A 107 -10.42 1.37 -8.85
CA LYS A 107 -10.17 2.80 -8.56
C LYS A 107 -9.12 2.99 -7.46
N VAL A 108 -9.08 2.08 -6.51
CA VAL A 108 -8.13 2.08 -5.40
C VAL A 108 -6.72 1.84 -5.90
N GLY A 109 -6.51 0.84 -6.77
CA GLY A 109 -5.21 0.56 -7.40
C GLY A 109 -4.69 1.75 -8.19
N TYR A 110 -5.51 2.36 -9.04
CA TYR A 110 -5.16 3.61 -9.74
C TYR A 110 -4.71 4.71 -8.78
N SER A 111 -5.43 4.91 -7.67
CA SER A 111 -5.05 5.93 -6.67
C SER A 111 -3.67 5.67 -6.08
N TYR A 112 -3.31 4.41 -5.81
CA TYR A 112 -1.97 4.06 -5.32
C TYR A 112 -0.86 4.29 -6.34
N ALA A 113 -1.12 4.00 -7.61
CA ALA A 113 -0.18 4.32 -8.69
C ALA A 113 0.08 5.83 -8.75
N CYS A 114 -0.97 6.65 -8.70
CA CYS A 114 -0.86 8.10 -8.67
C CYS A 114 -0.13 8.65 -7.45
N ILE A 115 -0.40 8.08 -6.25
CA ILE A 115 0.31 8.47 -5.01
C ILE A 115 1.80 8.14 -5.15
N THR A 116 2.16 6.97 -5.65
CA THR A 116 3.55 6.56 -5.83
C THR A 116 4.26 7.46 -6.84
N LEU A 117 3.64 7.76 -7.98
CA LEU A 117 4.14 8.72 -8.96
C LEU A 117 4.38 10.09 -8.33
N ALA A 118 3.39 10.64 -7.62
CA ALA A 118 3.49 11.95 -6.99
C ALA A 118 4.66 12.03 -5.99
N ILE A 119 4.87 10.98 -5.20
CA ILE A 119 5.95 10.90 -4.22
C ILE A 119 7.32 10.90 -4.90
N ILE A 120 7.48 10.18 -6.02
CA ILE A 120 8.76 10.10 -6.73
C ILE A 120 9.08 11.41 -7.45
N VAL A 121 8.08 12.04 -8.07
CA VAL A 121 8.27 13.27 -8.84
C VAL A 121 8.37 14.51 -7.97
N MET A 122 7.53 14.62 -6.94
CA MET A 122 7.38 15.86 -6.18
C MET A 122 8.28 15.97 -4.95
N ILE A 123 8.75 14.86 -4.39
CA ILE A 123 9.62 14.90 -3.22
C ILE A 123 11.09 14.94 -3.68
N PRO A 124 11.81 16.08 -3.44
CA PRO A 124 13.21 16.17 -3.79
C PRO A 124 14.04 15.13 -3.02
N ARG A 125 14.90 14.40 -3.72
CA ARG A 125 15.80 13.40 -3.14
C ARG A 125 17.21 13.57 -3.69
N ALA A 126 18.20 13.19 -2.86
CA ALA A 126 19.59 13.16 -3.29
C ALA A 126 19.91 11.92 -4.16
N GLU A 127 19.07 10.89 -4.08
CA GLU A 127 19.21 9.64 -4.84
C GLU A 127 18.73 9.80 -6.29
N THR A 128 19.23 8.91 -7.16
CA THR A 128 18.75 8.86 -8.54
C THR A 128 17.30 8.37 -8.56
N PRO A 129 16.44 8.88 -9.50
CA PRO A 129 15.03 8.54 -9.52
C PRO A 129 14.73 7.04 -9.60
N TRP A 130 15.57 6.25 -10.27
CA TRP A 130 15.41 4.79 -10.31
C TRP A 130 15.68 4.10 -8.97
N ILE A 131 16.66 4.58 -8.22
CA ILE A 131 16.96 4.05 -6.88
C ILE A 131 15.80 4.40 -5.95
N ALA A 132 15.32 5.64 -5.98
CA ALA A 132 14.14 6.05 -5.21
C ALA A 132 12.89 5.22 -5.55
N ALA A 133 12.66 4.95 -6.85
CA ALA A 133 11.57 4.09 -7.30
C ALA A 133 11.70 2.65 -6.79
N ALA A 134 12.91 2.08 -6.82
CA ALA A 134 13.18 0.73 -6.33
C ALA A 134 12.99 0.63 -4.81
N HIS A 135 13.51 1.59 -4.03
CA HIS A 135 13.29 1.66 -2.59
C HIS A 135 11.79 1.76 -2.27
N ARG A 136 11.09 2.65 -2.98
CA ARG A 136 9.64 2.82 -2.81
C ARG A 136 8.86 1.55 -3.07
N PHE A 137 9.17 0.86 -4.15
CA PHE A 137 8.56 -0.43 -4.47
C PHE A 137 8.84 -1.48 -3.41
N ALA A 138 10.10 -1.56 -2.92
CA ALA A 138 10.50 -2.50 -1.87
C ALA A 138 9.77 -2.22 -0.54
N GLU A 139 9.66 -0.96 -0.13
CA GLU A 139 8.96 -0.54 1.09
C GLU A 139 7.48 -0.90 1.06
N VAL A 140 6.79 -0.58 -0.04
CA VAL A 140 5.38 -0.93 -0.23
C VAL A 140 5.18 -2.43 -0.24
N SER A 141 6.01 -3.18 -0.97
CA SER A 141 5.94 -4.63 -1.04
C SER A 141 6.18 -5.29 0.31
N LEU A 142 7.17 -4.81 1.08
CA LEU A 142 7.44 -5.29 2.43
C LEU A 142 6.24 -5.07 3.35
N GLY A 143 5.63 -3.89 3.30
CA GLY A 143 4.44 -3.58 4.10
C GLY A 143 3.26 -4.49 3.76
N ILE A 144 3.03 -4.74 2.48
CA ILE A 144 1.97 -5.64 2.00
C ILE A 144 2.24 -7.08 2.46
N LEU A 145 3.46 -7.59 2.30
CA LEU A 145 3.84 -8.94 2.72
C LEU A 145 3.70 -9.12 4.24
N THR A 146 4.11 -8.12 5.02
CA THR A 146 3.95 -8.13 6.48
C THR A 146 2.47 -8.17 6.87
N ALA A 147 1.62 -7.37 6.21
CA ALA A 147 0.17 -7.39 6.45
C ALA A 147 -0.43 -8.75 6.15
N LEU A 148 -0.09 -9.35 5.00
CA LEU A 148 -0.57 -10.69 4.62
C LEU A 148 -0.12 -11.76 5.60
N ALA A 149 1.14 -11.73 6.07
CA ALA A 149 1.65 -12.67 7.04
C ALA A 149 0.90 -12.58 8.37
N VAL A 150 0.69 -11.37 8.89
CA VAL A 150 -0.07 -11.15 10.14
C VAL A 150 -1.51 -11.61 9.99
N VAL A 151 -2.16 -11.31 8.85
CA VAL A 151 -3.54 -11.75 8.58
C VAL A 151 -3.62 -13.29 8.51
N ALA A 152 -2.66 -13.94 7.88
CA ALA A 152 -2.62 -15.39 7.75
C ALA A 152 -2.50 -16.09 9.11
N VAL A 153 -1.54 -15.64 9.94
CA VAL A 153 -1.32 -16.19 11.30
C VAL A 153 -2.57 -16.02 12.17
N TRP A 154 -3.19 -14.82 12.15
CA TRP A 154 -4.36 -14.53 12.99
C TRP A 154 -5.61 -15.30 12.56
N ARG A 155 -5.75 -15.59 11.27
CA ARG A 155 -6.85 -16.40 10.75
C ARG A 155 -6.77 -17.86 11.16
N GLU A 156 -5.56 -18.39 11.25
CA GLU A 156 -5.31 -19.75 11.69
C GLU A 156 -5.65 -19.93 13.18
N GLU A 157 -5.28 -18.96 14.01
CA GLU A 157 -5.60 -18.92 15.42
C GLU A 157 -7.13 -18.91 15.69
N GLN A 158 -7.89 -18.12 14.94
CA GLN A 158 -9.36 -18.10 15.07
C GLN A 158 -10.00 -19.45 14.72
N ARG A 159 -9.51 -20.11 13.67
CA ARG A 159 -10.01 -21.47 13.29
C ARG A 159 -9.72 -22.52 14.34
N LEU A 160 -8.56 -22.45 14.99
CA LEU A 160 -8.21 -23.39 16.06
C LEU A 160 -9.10 -23.19 17.30
N PHE A 161 -9.40 -21.94 17.67
CA PHE A 161 -10.33 -21.64 18.75
C PHE A 161 -11.76 -22.12 18.46
N GLU A 162 -12.28 -21.90 17.27
CA GLU A 162 -13.62 -22.38 16.85
C GLU A 162 -13.71 -23.90 16.92
N ASN A 163 -12.70 -24.63 16.46
CA ASN A 163 -12.66 -26.08 16.49
C ASN A 163 -12.55 -26.64 17.91
N THR A 164 -11.89 -25.92 18.82
CA THR A 164 -11.74 -26.35 20.23
C THR A 164 -13.00 -26.12 21.05
N THR A 165 -13.81 -25.13 20.69
CA THR A 165 -15.08 -24.82 21.38
C THR A 165 -16.27 -25.62 20.83
N ALA A 166 -16.12 -26.27 19.67
CA ALA A 166 -17.15 -27.09 19.03
C ALA A 166 -17.08 -28.59 19.41
N ASN A 167 -16.03 -29.02 20.15
CA ASN A 167 -15.86 -30.36 20.72
C ASN A 167 -16.09 -30.33 22.23
#